data_8a8c841ab5b37ea9d8168c9e84a14f32
#
_entry.id   8a8c841ab5b37ea9d8168c9e84a14f32
#
_cell.length_a   1.000
_cell.length_b   1.000
_cell.length_c   1.000
_cell.angle_alpha   90.00
_cell.angle_beta   90.00
_cell.angle_gamma   90.00
#
_symmetry.space_group_name_H-M   'P 1'
#
loop_
_entity.id
_entity.type
_entity.pdbx_description
1 polymer ?
#
loop_
_entity_poly.entity_id
_entity_poly.type
_entity_poly.pdbx_seq_one_letter_code
_entity_poly.pdbx_strand_id
1 'polypeptide(L)'
;MDKLTTGEFLANRPSSGDITLDLGAGQAVELTHLEKVYWPDEGSTKGDLLRYYVSVADFIMPYLQDRPAILKRYPNGIRPLPAGAEVKRKDRGTDFRNRDGGFFQQNLDPATVPPFVKTALLTTIEMAHPVNYAVYTNLATLLYLVNLGTIAHNPWHSRLENLDSPDYIVFDLDPHVAPWENVVQLAL
;
A
#
# COMPACT_ATOMS: atom_id res chain seq x y z
N MET A 1 -13.14 19.36 10.63
CA MET A 1 -12.94 18.06 9.97
C MET A 1 -14.12 17.20 10.39
N ASP A 2 -14.88 16.69 9.42
CA ASP A 2 -16.06 15.87 9.72
C ASP A 2 -15.63 14.53 10.29
N LYS A 3 -16.35 14.07 11.32
CA LYS A 3 -16.12 12.76 11.92
C LYS A 3 -17.16 11.79 11.37
N LEU A 4 -16.70 10.70 10.74
CA LEU A 4 -17.56 9.66 10.16
C LEU A 4 -17.20 8.29 10.75
N THR A 5 -18.18 7.45 10.91
CA THR A 5 -17.98 6.01 11.14
C THR A 5 -17.62 5.32 9.82
N THR A 6 -17.09 4.09 9.91
CA THR A 6 -16.81 3.28 8.70
C THR A 6 -18.07 3.04 7.86
N GLY A 7 -19.21 2.79 8.50
CA GLY A 7 -20.49 2.61 7.82
C GLY A 7 -20.95 3.85 7.06
N GLU A 8 -20.86 5.03 7.67
CA GLU A 8 -21.19 6.31 7.02
C GLU A 8 -20.21 6.61 5.85
N PHE A 9 -18.93 6.32 6.05
CA PHE A 9 -17.91 6.52 5.01
C PHE A 9 -18.11 5.60 3.80
N LEU A 10 -18.59 4.37 4.01
CA LEU A 10 -18.93 3.46 2.92
C LEU A 10 -20.23 3.86 2.20
N ALA A 11 -21.23 4.29 2.96
CA ALA A 11 -22.55 4.65 2.42
C ALA A 11 -22.55 5.96 1.63
N ASN A 12 -21.74 6.92 2.06
CA ASN A 12 -21.74 8.28 1.50
C ASN A 12 -20.37 8.62 0.91
N ARG A 13 -20.34 9.18 -0.28
CA ARG A 13 -19.14 9.86 -0.78
C ARG A 13 -18.98 11.17 -0.02
N PRO A 14 -17.92 11.33 0.80
CA PRO A 14 -17.62 12.64 1.36
C PRO A 14 -17.43 13.60 0.19
N SER A 15 -18.17 14.70 0.21
CA SER A 15 -18.23 15.61 -0.94
C SER A 15 -16.95 16.40 -1.17
N SER A 16 -16.07 16.49 -0.18
CA SER A 16 -14.76 17.15 -0.30
C SER A 16 -13.96 17.05 1.02
N GLY A 17 -12.68 17.20 0.91
CA GLY A 17 -11.82 17.60 2.03
C GLY A 17 -11.27 16.46 2.87
N ASP A 18 -10.97 16.83 4.07
CA ASP A 18 -10.32 16.00 5.06
C ASP A 18 -11.38 15.55 6.08
N ILE A 19 -11.33 14.28 6.48
CA ILE A 19 -12.23 13.70 7.48
C ILE A 19 -11.44 12.98 8.57
N THR A 20 -12.08 12.81 9.73
CA THR A 20 -11.64 11.86 10.76
C THR A 20 -12.53 10.62 10.66
N LEU A 21 -11.96 9.48 10.31
CA LEU A 21 -12.67 8.21 10.27
C LEU A 21 -12.57 7.52 11.64
N ASP A 22 -13.71 7.32 12.28
CA ASP A 22 -13.84 6.58 13.54
C ASP A 22 -13.92 5.07 13.23
N LEU A 23 -12.94 4.33 13.74
CA LEU A 23 -12.83 2.87 13.55
C LEU A 23 -13.42 2.09 14.73
N GLY A 24 -13.99 2.79 15.71
CA GLY A 24 -14.45 2.18 16.96
C GLY A 24 -13.33 1.96 17.98
N ALA A 25 -13.69 1.50 19.18
CA ALA A 25 -12.77 1.24 20.29
C ALA A 25 -11.76 2.38 20.61
N GLY A 26 -12.14 3.63 20.33
CA GLY A 26 -11.28 4.79 20.54
C GLY A 26 -10.20 5.00 19.47
N GLN A 27 -10.19 4.22 18.42
CA GLN A 27 -9.28 4.41 17.28
C GLN A 27 -9.91 5.31 16.21
N ALA A 28 -9.12 6.23 15.68
CA ALA A 28 -9.51 7.10 14.58
C ALA A 28 -8.31 7.41 13.69
N VAL A 29 -8.58 7.65 12.41
CA VAL A 29 -7.57 8.01 11.40
C VAL A 29 -8.01 9.26 10.66
N GLU A 30 -7.09 10.21 10.53
CA GLU A 30 -7.28 11.37 9.67
C GLU A 30 -7.03 10.98 8.21
N LEU A 31 -8.01 11.21 7.35
CA LEU A 31 -7.96 10.96 5.92
C LEU A 31 -8.05 12.30 5.19
N THR A 32 -7.09 12.56 4.30
CA THR A 32 -6.91 13.87 3.67
C THR A 32 -6.98 13.81 2.16
N HIS A 33 -7.42 14.91 1.52
CA HIS A 33 -7.43 15.08 0.06
C HIS A 33 -8.24 13.96 -0.63
N LEU A 34 -9.42 13.64 -0.09
CA LEU A 34 -10.25 12.54 -0.60
C LEU A 34 -10.71 12.74 -2.04
N GLU A 35 -10.86 14.00 -2.47
CA GLU A 35 -11.25 14.42 -3.81
C GLU A 35 -10.14 14.25 -4.85
N LYS A 36 -8.91 14.00 -4.42
CA LYS A 36 -7.75 13.91 -5.31
C LYS A 36 -7.92 12.75 -6.28
N VAL A 37 -7.95 13.06 -7.59
CA VAL A 37 -8.07 12.07 -8.65
C VAL A 37 -6.82 11.22 -8.72
N TYR A 38 -6.98 9.91 -8.57
CA TYR A 38 -5.91 8.91 -8.63
C TYR A 38 -5.87 8.18 -9.96
N TRP A 39 -7.01 7.96 -10.59
CA TRP A 39 -7.14 7.36 -11.92
C TRP A 39 -7.88 8.35 -12.84
N PRO A 40 -7.12 9.15 -13.61
CA PRO A 40 -7.72 10.23 -14.42
C PRO A 40 -8.74 9.74 -15.44
N ASP A 41 -8.49 8.59 -16.07
CA ASP A 41 -9.35 8.07 -17.13
C ASP A 41 -10.71 7.61 -16.59
N GLU A 42 -10.75 7.04 -15.39
CA GLU A 42 -11.97 6.57 -14.71
C GLU A 42 -12.56 7.64 -13.78
N GLY A 43 -11.83 8.69 -13.48
CA GLY A 43 -12.22 9.71 -12.51
C GLY A 43 -12.22 9.22 -11.06
N SER A 44 -11.62 8.04 -10.78
CA SER A 44 -11.57 7.49 -9.44
C SER A 44 -10.60 8.27 -8.54
N THR A 45 -11.02 8.50 -7.30
CA THR A 45 -10.33 9.37 -6.35
C THR A 45 -9.57 8.59 -5.28
N LYS A 46 -8.75 9.30 -4.49
CA LYS A 46 -8.14 8.78 -3.27
C LYS A 46 -9.20 8.32 -2.25
N GLY A 47 -10.33 9.03 -2.17
CA GLY A 47 -11.46 8.64 -1.34
C GLY A 47 -12.08 7.31 -1.78
N ASP A 48 -12.14 7.04 -3.08
CA ASP A 48 -12.61 5.77 -3.62
C ASP A 48 -11.65 4.62 -3.25
N LEU A 49 -10.33 4.85 -3.35
CA LEU A 49 -9.31 3.90 -2.92
C LEU A 49 -9.43 3.58 -1.42
N LEU A 50 -9.57 4.58 -0.58
CA LEU A 50 -9.73 4.40 0.86
C LEU A 50 -11.01 3.61 1.20
N ARG A 51 -12.13 3.90 0.52
CA ARG A 51 -13.36 3.12 0.68
C ARG A 51 -13.20 1.67 0.26
N TYR A 52 -12.51 1.43 -0.84
CA TYR A 52 -12.17 0.07 -1.25
C TYR A 52 -11.44 -0.67 -0.12
N TYR A 53 -10.39 -0.08 0.45
CA TYR A 53 -9.64 -0.73 1.54
C TYR A 53 -10.45 -0.91 2.82
N VAL A 54 -11.36 0.00 3.14
CA VAL A 54 -12.32 -0.22 4.25
C VAL A 54 -13.25 -1.40 3.95
N SER A 55 -13.74 -1.51 2.71
CA SER A 55 -14.69 -2.57 2.33
C SER A 55 -14.08 -3.98 2.30
N VAL A 56 -12.78 -4.08 2.02
CA VAL A 56 -12.05 -5.36 1.94
C VAL A 56 -11.18 -5.64 3.16
N ALA A 57 -11.28 -4.82 4.20
CA ALA A 57 -10.41 -4.89 5.37
C ALA A 57 -10.38 -6.28 6.01
N ASP A 58 -11.54 -6.87 6.25
CA ASP A 58 -11.66 -8.20 6.87
C ASP A 58 -11.04 -9.32 6.04
N PHE A 59 -10.98 -9.13 4.72
CA PHE A 59 -10.39 -10.10 3.80
C PHE A 59 -8.87 -9.92 3.65
N ILE A 60 -8.37 -8.68 3.63
CA ILE A 60 -6.96 -8.40 3.38
C ILE A 60 -6.11 -8.44 4.66
N MET A 61 -6.65 -8.01 5.80
CA MET A 61 -5.90 -7.92 7.05
C MET A 61 -5.27 -9.24 7.50
N PRO A 62 -5.88 -10.42 7.37
CA PRO A 62 -5.23 -11.69 7.70
C PRO A 62 -3.91 -11.95 6.96
N TYR A 63 -3.78 -11.42 5.74
CA TYR A 63 -2.57 -11.54 4.91
C TYR A 63 -1.54 -10.45 5.19
N LEU A 64 -1.94 -9.33 5.79
CA LEU A 64 -1.05 -8.23 6.13
C LEU A 64 -0.57 -8.27 7.59
N GLN A 65 -1.38 -8.86 8.48
CA GLN A 65 -1.18 -8.82 9.93
C GLN A 65 0.23 -9.24 10.36
N ASP A 66 0.88 -8.37 11.15
CA ASP A 66 2.22 -8.55 11.72
C ASP A 66 3.35 -8.76 10.69
N ARG A 67 3.13 -8.31 9.44
CA ARG A 67 4.15 -8.39 8.40
C ARG A 67 4.80 -7.04 8.14
N PRO A 68 6.14 -7.01 8.03
CA PRO A 68 6.83 -5.89 7.43
C PRO A 68 6.43 -5.75 5.96
N ALA A 69 6.38 -4.52 5.44
CA ALA A 69 5.97 -4.34 4.05
C ALA A 69 6.77 -3.26 3.33
N ILE A 70 6.87 -3.45 2.01
CA ILE A 70 7.32 -2.43 1.06
C ILE A 70 6.08 -1.81 0.44
N LEU A 71 6.02 -0.48 0.44
CA LEU A 71 4.87 0.27 -0.02
C LEU A 71 5.12 0.78 -1.44
N LYS A 72 4.21 0.50 -2.38
CA LYS A 72 4.22 1.16 -3.68
C LYS A 72 3.27 2.35 -3.64
N ARG A 73 3.85 3.55 -3.61
CA ARG A 73 3.14 4.79 -3.35
C ARG A 73 2.99 5.64 -4.60
N TYR A 74 1.83 6.29 -4.71
CA TYR A 74 1.44 7.23 -5.76
C TYR A 74 0.84 8.50 -5.14
N PRO A 75 1.66 9.36 -4.50
CA PRO A 75 1.13 10.53 -3.78
C PRO A 75 0.35 11.49 -4.67
N ASN A 76 0.60 11.45 -5.98
CA ASN A 76 -0.06 12.28 -6.98
C ASN A 76 -1.05 11.54 -7.88
N GLY A 77 -1.43 10.31 -7.48
CA GLY A 77 -2.22 9.42 -8.32
C GLY A 77 -1.39 8.76 -9.43
N ILE A 78 -2.00 7.84 -10.16
CA ILE A 78 -1.39 7.17 -11.31
C ILE A 78 -1.39 8.14 -12.47
N ARG A 79 -0.23 8.43 -13.02
CA ARG A 79 -0.06 9.30 -14.17
C ARG A 79 0.78 8.57 -15.21
N PRO A 80 0.16 8.02 -16.24
CA PRO A 80 0.90 7.43 -17.36
C PRO A 80 1.92 8.46 -17.89
N LEU A 81 3.14 8.03 -18.08
CA LEU A 81 4.13 8.90 -18.74
C LEU A 81 3.72 9.10 -20.20
N PRO A 82 3.94 10.30 -20.76
CA PRO A 82 3.71 10.54 -22.18
C PRO A 82 4.44 9.50 -23.03
N ALA A 83 3.84 9.07 -24.12
CA ALA A 83 4.47 8.15 -25.07
C ALA A 83 5.82 8.71 -25.51
N GLY A 84 6.88 7.90 -25.36
CA GLY A 84 8.25 8.31 -25.69
C GLY A 84 9.02 9.00 -24.56
N ALA A 85 8.44 9.18 -23.37
CA ALA A 85 9.19 9.67 -22.23
C ALA A 85 10.25 8.65 -21.80
N GLU A 86 11.52 8.99 -21.91
CA GLU A 86 12.62 8.19 -21.37
C GLU A 86 12.62 8.24 -19.85
N VAL A 87 12.47 7.09 -19.21
CA VAL A 87 12.77 6.94 -17.79
C VAL A 87 14.28 6.99 -17.64
N LYS A 88 14.85 8.14 -17.30
CA LYS A 88 16.26 8.23 -16.93
C LYS A 88 16.48 7.34 -15.71
N ARG A 89 17.13 6.19 -15.90
CA ARG A 89 17.68 5.40 -14.82
C ARG A 89 18.75 6.25 -14.14
N LYS A 90 18.45 6.84 -13.02
CA LYS A 90 19.50 7.33 -12.13
C LYS A 90 20.17 6.12 -11.50
N ASP A 91 21.49 6.15 -11.55
CA ASP A 91 22.37 5.09 -11.07
C ASP A 91 21.95 4.46 -9.75
N ARG A 92 21.97 3.13 -9.74
CA ARG A 92 22.08 2.17 -8.62
C ARG A 92 21.78 2.75 -7.23
N GLY A 93 20.53 2.87 -6.89
CA GLY A 93 20.10 3.22 -5.54
C GLY A 93 18.76 3.92 -5.53
N THR A 94 17.70 3.16 -5.30
CA THR A 94 16.43 3.62 -4.73
C THR A 94 15.44 4.44 -5.55
N ASP A 95 15.67 4.73 -6.82
CA ASP A 95 14.68 5.47 -7.60
C ASP A 95 14.04 4.57 -8.68
N PHE A 96 13.26 3.57 -8.25
CA PHE A 96 12.35 2.84 -9.14
C PHE A 96 11.10 3.71 -9.39
N ARG A 97 11.28 4.86 -10.05
CA ARG A 97 10.15 5.60 -10.60
C ARG A 97 9.60 4.76 -11.75
N ASN A 98 8.51 4.10 -11.47
CA ASN A 98 7.78 3.39 -12.49
C ASN A 98 7.23 4.39 -13.53
N ARG A 99 6.94 3.89 -14.73
CA ARG A 99 6.35 4.66 -15.84
C ARG A 99 5.01 5.32 -15.47
N ASP A 100 4.43 4.95 -14.34
CA ASP A 100 3.15 5.40 -13.81
C ASP A 100 3.26 6.48 -12.71
N GLY A 101 4.46 6.97 -12.42
CA GLY A 101 4.70 8.02 -11.42
C GLY A 101 4.75 7.53 -9.96
N GLY A 102 4.68 6.23 -9.73
CA GLY A 102 4.83 5.62 -8.40
C GLY A 102 6.29 5.40 -8.00
N PHE A 103 6.50 5.13 -6.71
CA PHE A 103 7.80 4.73 -6.18
C PHE A 103 7.64 3.70 -5.06
N PHE A 104 8.67 2.89 -4.84
CA PHE A 104 8.73 1.99 -3.71
C PHE A 104 9.31 2.69 -2.50
N GLN A 105 8.61 2.61 -1.37
CA GLN A 105 9.09 3.07 -0.08
C GLN A 105 9.28 1.88 0.85
N GLN A 106 10.50 1.69 1.32
CA GLN A 106 10.85 0.69 2.34
C GLN A 106 10.98 1.35 3.72
N ASN A 107 11.69 2.48 3.76
CA ASN A 107 11.96 3.17 5.01
C ASN A 107 10.81 4.10 5.39
N LEU A 108 10.25 3.88 6.57
CA LEU A 108 9.23 4.71 7.19
C LEU A 108 9.78 5.24 8.52
N ASP A 109 10.10 6.52 8.57
CA ASP A 109 10.68 7.14 9.77
C ASP A 109 9.69 7.07 10.95
N PRO A 110 10.02 6.35 12.04
CA PRO A 110 9.14 6.20 13.18
C PRO A 110 8.82 7.53 13.89
N ALA A 111 9.65 8.55 13.73
CA ALA A 111 9.42 9.88 14.31
C ALA A 111 8.33 10.68 13.56
N THR A 112 8.01 10.29 12.33
CA THR A 112 7.06 11.01 11.47
C THR A 112 5.69 10.35 11.35
N VAL A 113 5.51 9.17 11.93
CA VAL A 113 4.25 8.41 11.86
C VAL A 113 3.46 8.52 13.15
N PRO A 114 2.11 8.38 13.10
CA PRO A 114 1.29 8.32 14.31
C PRO A 114 1.67 7.14 15.21
N PRO A 115 1.44 7.25 16.53
CA PRO A 115 1.82 6.22 17.51
C PRO A 115 1.19 4.83 17.26
N PHE A 116 0.08 4.76 16.54
CA PHE A 116 -0.58 3.50 16.20
C PHE A 116 0.05 2.78 15.01
N VAL A 117 0.98 3.42 14.29
CA VAL A 117 1.71 2.82 13.18
C VAL A 117 3.00 2.20 13.70
N LYS A 118 3.03 0.88 13.76
CA LYS A 118 4.22 0.13 14.15
C LYS A 118 5.24 0.13 13.01
N THR A 119 6.51 0.34 13.37
CA THR A 119 7.64 0.11 12.47
C THR A 119 8.59 -0.92 13.06
N ALA A 120 9.38 -1.57 12.21
CA ALA A 120 10.41 -2.51 12.62
C ALA A 120 11.72 -2.19 11.89
N LEU A 121 12.79 -2.01 12.66
CA LEU A 121 14.14 -1.82 12.13
C LEU A 121 14.73 -3.18 11.75
N LEU A 122 14.81 -3.47 10.45
CA LEU A 122 15.24 -4.75 9.93
C LEU A 122 16.38 -4.58 8.94
N THR A 123 17.26 -5.58 8.88
CA THR A 123 18.32 -5.68 7.88
C THR A 123 18.03 -6.87 6.98
N THR A 124 18.11 -6.66 5.66
CA THR A 124 18.06 -7.75 4.68
C THR A 124 19.43 -8.00 4.10
N ILE A 125 19.62 -9.17 3.48
CA ILE A 125 20.90 -9.55 2.83
C ILE A 125 21.28 -8.55 1.73
N GLU A 126 20.28 -7.97 1.06
CA GLU A 126 20.48 -7.04 -0.05
C GLU A 126 20.70 -5.59 0.38
N MET A 127 20.43 -5.26 1.65
CA MET A 127 20.49 -3.89 2.16
C MET A 127 21.77 -3.68 2.98
N ALA A 128 22.55 -2.68 2.61
CA ALA A 128 23.76 -2.31 3.34
C ALA A 128 23.49 -1.73 4.75
N HIS A 129 22.25 -1.28 5.01
CA HIS A 129 21.86 -0.62 6.26
C HIS A 129 20.49 -1.09 6.72
N PRO A 130 20.24 -1.10 8.06
CA PRO A 130 18.91 -1.35 8.60
C PRO A 130 17.89 -0.33 8.07
N VAL A 131 16.67 -0.78 7.83
CA VAL A 131 15.55 0.01 7.33
C VAL A 131 14.35 -0.17 8.23
N ASN A 132 13.64 0.92 8.52
CA ASN A 132 12.39 0.86 9.26
C ASN A 132 11.22 0.51 8.33
N TYR A 133 10.79 -0.73 8.36
CA TYR A 133 9.62 -1.19 7.61
C TYR A 133 8.32 -0.84 8.35
N ALA A 134 7.29 -0.46 7.60
CA ALA A 134 5.93 -0.44 8.13
C ALA A 134 5.49 -1.86 8.49
N VAL A 135 4.80 -2.03 9.63
CA VAL A 135 4.22 -3.31 10.06
C VAL A 135 2.72 -3.12 10.22
N TYR A 136 1.93 -3.93 9.54
CA TYR A 136 0.48 -3.87 9.65
C TYR A 136 0.03 -4.52 10.95
N THR A 137 -0.66 -3.78 11.80
CA THR A 137 -1.17 -4.28 13.08
C THR A 137 -2.69 -4.19 13.19
N ASN A 138 -3.30 -3.29 12.42
CA ASN A 138 -4.73 -3.01 12.47
C ASN A 138 -5.19 -2.21 11.25
N LEU A 139 -6.49 -2.01 11.13
CA LEU A 139 -7.11 -1.22 10.07
C LEU A 139 -6.61 0.24 10.04
N ALA A 140 -6.36 0.85 11.21
CA ALA A 140 -5.86 2.21 11.27
C ALA A 140 -4.50 2.36 10.55
N THR A 141 -3.59 1.40 10.76
CA THR A 141 -2.30 1.35 10.05
C THR A 141 -2.50 1.21 8.54
N LEU A 142 -3.35 0.30 8.10
CA LEU A 142 -3.66 0.12 6.67
C LEU A 142 -4.16 1.42 6.05
N LEU A 143 -5.17 2.03 6.64
CA LEU A 143 -5.77 3.25 6.11
C LEU A 143 -4.81 4.45 6.15
N TYR A 144 -3.98 4.57 7.18
CA TYR A 144 -2.93 5.59 7.23
C TYR A 144 -1.96 5.44 6.04
N LEU A 145 -1.48 4.22 5.78
CA LEU A 145 -0.54 3.96 4.68
C LEU A 145 -1.20 4.19 3.31
N VAL A 146 -2.48 3.83 3.15
CA VAL A 146 -3.26 4.16 1.94
C VAL A 146 -3.42 5.68 1.81
N ASN A 147 -3.67 6.38 2.91
CA ASN A 147 -3.79 7.85 2.93
C ASN A 147 -2.49 8.55 2.51
N LEU A 148 -1.32 7.93 2.74
CA LEU A 148 -0.03 8.38 2.21
C LEU A 148 0.13 8.14 0.69
N GLY A 149 -0.85 7.53 0.04
CA GLY A 149 -0.86 7.21 -1.39
C GLY A 149 -0.37 5.82 -1.72
N THR A 150 -0.34 4.89 -0.78
CA THR A 150 -0.02 3.49 -1.08
C THR A 150 -1.18 2.85 -1.83
N ILE A 151 -0.93 2.35 -3.04
CA ILE A 151 -1.90 1.59 -3.84
C ILE A 151 -1.60 0.09 -3.74
N ALA A 152 -0.33 -0.31 -3.83
CA ALA A 152 0.04 -1.71 -3.69
C ALA A 152 0.86 -1.92 -2.40
N HIS A 153 0.43 -2.90 -1.63
CA HIS A 153 1.05 -3.34 -0.40
C HIS A 153 1.81 -4.63 -0.66
N ASN A 154 3.12 -4.63 -0.43
CA ASN A 154 3.98 -5.79 -0.65
C ASN A 154 4.47 -6.30 0.71
N PRO A 155 3.66 -7.09 1.43
CA PRO A 155 4.04 -7.66 2.72
C PRO A 155 5.10 -8.75 2.53
N TRP A 156 5.97 -8.89 3.51
CA TRP A 156 6.87 -10.03 3.57
C TRP A 156 6.08 -11.34 3.74
N HIS A 157 6.66 -12.45 3.28
CA HIS A 157 6.05 -13.76 3.44
C HIS A 157 6.15 -14.27 4.88
N SER A 158 7.00 -13.65 5.69
CA SER A 158 7.18 -13.93 7.12
C SER A 158 6.49 -12.87 7.98
N ARG A 159 6.07 -13.25 9.19
CA ARG A 159 5.62 -12.33 10.21
C ARG A 159 6.81 -11.82 11.03
N LEU A 160 6.64 -10.67 11.68
CA LEU A 160 7.72 -10.01 12.44
C LEU A 160 8.30 -10.89 13.56
N GLU A 161 7.50 -11.73 14.18
CA GLU A 161 7.93 -12.64 15.25
C GLU A 161 8.77 -13.82 14.76
N ASN A 162 8.71 -14.14 13.45
CA ASN A 162 9.41 -15.29 12.86
C ASN A 162 9.86 -14.99 11.43
N LEU A 163 10.84 -14.09 11.30
CA LEU A 163 11.30 -13.60 10.01
C LEU A 163 11.97 -14.66 9.13
N ASP A 164 12.58 -15.66 9.76
CA ASP A 164 13.31 -16.72 9.05
C ASP A 164 12.42 -17.87 8.58
N SER A 165 11.12 -17.83 8.95
CA SER A 165 10.16 -18.88 8.59
C SER A 165 8.92 -18.27 7.96
N PRO A 166 8.89 -18.13 6.64
CA PRO A 166 7.71 -17.70 5.92
C PRO A 166 6.56 -18.70 6.11
N ASP A 167 5.35 -18.19 6.30
CA ASP A 167 4.14 -18.99 6.51
C ASP A 167 3.35 -19.25 5.22
N TYR A 168 3.83 -18.72 4.08
CA TYR A 168 3.34 -19.06 2.73
C TYR A 168 4.42 -18.80 1.68
N ILE A 169 4.23 -19.40 0.51
CA ILE A 169 5.06 -19.21 -0.69
C ILE A 169 4.18 -18.63 -1.80
N VAL A 170 4.72 -17.69 -2.55
CA VAL A 170 4.09 -17.16 -3.77
C VAL A 170 4.83 -17.71 -4.98
N PHE A 171 4.09 -18.32 -5.90
CA PHE A 171 4.60 -18.69 -7.21
C PHE A 171 4.09 -17.67 -8.22
N ASP A 172 5.01 -16.89 -8.77
CA ASP A 172 4.72 -15.96 -9.86
C ASP A 172 4.96 -16.68 -11.19
N LEU A 173 3.87 -16.90 -11.94
CA LEU A 173 3.91 -17.66 -13.19
C LEU A 173 3.85 -16.70 -14.39
N ASP A 174 5.01 -16.29 -14.87
CA ASP A 174 5.12 -15.46 -16.08
C ASP A 174 5.24 -16.33 -17.32
N PRO A 175 4.26 -16.33 -18.23
CA PRO A 175 4.29 -17.17 -19.43
C PRO A 175 5.40 -16.80 -20.41
N HIS A 176 5.87 -15.55 -20.38
CA HIS A 176 6.82 -14.99 -21.36
C HIS A 176 6.35 -15.27 -22.80
N VAL A 177 6.93 -16.27 -23.47
CA VAL A 177 6.56 -16.68 -24.85
C VAL A 177 5.72 -17.97 -24.89
N ALA A 178 5.48 -18.59 -23.74
CA ALA A 178 4.71 -19.83 -23.70
C ALA A 178 3.20 -19.56 -23.88
N PRO A 179 2.44 -20.48 -24.50
CA PRO A 179 1.00 -20.41 -24.55
C PRO A 179 0.38 -20.35 -23.14
N TRP A 180 -0.71 -19.60 -23.00
CA TRP A 180 -1.42 -19.45 -21.72
C TRP A 180 -1.87 -20.80 -21.12
N GLU A 181 -2.26 -21.74 -21.98
CA GLU A 181 -2.67 -23.08 -21.60
C GLU A 181 -1.59 -23.83 -20.80
N ASN A 182 -0.31 -23.60 -21.12
CA ASN A 182 0.81 -24.19 -20.39
C ASN A 182 0.93 -23.63 -18.98
N VAL A 183 0.64 -22.33 -18.80
CA VAL A 183 0.63 -21.69 -17.47
C VAL A 183 -0.50 -22.27 -16.62
N VAL A 184 -1.69 -22.42 -17.20
CA VAL A 184 -2.84 -23.03 -16.51
C VAL A 184 -2.54 -24.46 -16.09
N GLN A 185 -1.92 -25.26 -16.97
CA GLN A 185 -1.53 -26.66 -16.64
C GLN A 185 -0.48 -26.72 -15.52
N LEU A 186 0.43 -25.75 -15.46
CA LEU A 186 1.45 -25.67 -14.40
C LEU A 186 0.85 -25.26 -13.06
N ALA A 187 -0.22 -24.46 -13.08
CA ALA A 187 -0.89 -23.96 -11.88
C ALA A 187 -1.87 -24.96 -11.22
N LEU A 188 -2.28 -26.00 -11.95
CA LEU A 188 -3.22 -27.05 -11.50
C LEU A 188 -2.49 -28.27 -10.94
#